data_47713ddb2fe1aa69fc990fcf4994ceac
#
_entry.id   47713ddb2fe1aa69fc990fcf4994ceac
#
_cell.length_a   1.000
_cell.length_b   1.000
_cell.length_c   1.000
_cell.angle_alpha   90.00
_cell.angle_beta   90.00
_cell.angle_gamma   90.00
#
_symmetry.space_group_name_H-M   'P 1'
#
loop_
_entity.id
_entity.type
_entity.pdbx_description
1 polymer ?
#
loop_
_entity_poly.entity_id
_entity_poly.type
_entity_poly.pdbx_seq_one_letter_code
_entity_poly.pdbx_strand_id
1 'polypeptide(L)'
;MANVVLLYSPSCSACPSAKRLFKELRVKYSFNYREVDITTPDGQELADRHSVRAVPATIINGRLTFIGVPSRQSAEKALAPRPT
;
A
#
# COMPACT_ATOMS: atom_id res chain seq x y z
N MET A 1 -7.26 -12.52 -6.74
CA MET A 1 -6.30 -12.14 -5.67
C MET A 1 -5.99 -10.65 -5.79
N ALA A 2 -6.04 -9.92 -4.69
CA ALA A 2 -5.77 -8.49 -4.71
C ALA A 2 -4.30 -8.20 -4.98
N ASN A 3 -4.02 -7.08 -5.64
CA ASN A 3 -2.67 -6.58 -5.85
C ASN A 3 -2.48 -5.33 -5.01
N VAL A 4 -1.53 -5.37 -4.09
CA VAL A 4 -1.24 -4.26 -3.18
C VAL A 4 0.14 -3.72 -3.49
N VAL A 5 0.21 -2.42 -3.76
CA VAL A 5 1.47 -1.71 -3.96
C VAL A 5 1.58 -0.64 -2.88
N LEU A 6 2.63 -0.70 -2.09
CA LEU A 6 2.91 0.31 -1.08
C LEU A 6 4.02 1.21 -1.59
N LEU A 7 3.69 2.49 -1.76
CA LEU A 7 4.67 3.51 -2.11
C LEU A 7 5.30 4.05 -0.83
N TYR A 8 6.62 4.09 -0.77
CA TYR A 8 7.35 4.53 0.40
C TYR A 8 8.55 5.39 0.00
N SER A 9 9.18 5.99 0.97
CA SER A 9 10.43 6.74 0.81
C SER A 9 11.40 6.33 1.91
N PRO A 10 12.71 6.29 1.64
CA PRO A 10 13.70 5.97 2.68
C PRO A 10 13.68 6.92 3.86
N SER A 11 13.24 8.17 3.66
CA SER A 11 13.18 9.18 4.73
C SER A 11 11.82 9.23 5.42
N CYS A 12 10.88 8.38 5.06
CA CYS A 12 9.52 8.40 5.61
C CYS A 12 9.48 7.67 6.95
N SER A 13 9.21 8.39 8.04
CA SER A 13 9.20 7.79 9.37
C SER A 13 7.98 6.89 9.60
N ALA A 14 6.90 7.11 8.89
CA ALA A 14 5.67 6.31 9.04
C ALA A 14 5.66 5.06 8.15
N CYS A 15 6.52 5.00 7.13
CA CYS A 15 6.52 3.89 6.19
C CYS A 15 6.81 2.52 6.82
N PRO A 16 7.74 2.40 7.79
CA PRO A 16 7.96 1.09 8.42
C PRO A 16 6.70 0.51 9.07
N SER A 17 5.85 1.36 9.66
CA SER A 17 4.59 0.90 10.27
C SER A 17 3.64 0.36 9.23
N ALA A 18 3.52 1.03 8.08
CA ALA A 18 2.67 0.57 6.99
C ALA A 18 3.19 -0.76 6.42
N LYS A 19 4.50 -0.89 6.23
CA LYS A 19 5.10 -2.13 5.75
C LYS A 19 4.81 -3.29 6.70
N ARG A 20 4.97 -3.06 7.99
CA ARG A 20 4.72 -4.09 9.00
C ARG A 20 3.26 -4.53 8.95
N LEU A 21 2.35 -3.58 8.86
CA LEU A 21 0.91 -3.89 8.80
C LEU A 21 0.59 -4.84 7.64
N PHE A 22 1.03 -4.51 6.44
CA PHE A 22 0.72 -5.34 5.28
C PHE A 22 1.43 -6.70 5.32
N LYS A 23 2.64 -6.75 5.85
CA LYS A 23 3.33 -8.03 6.02
C LYS A 23 2.60 -8.94 7.00
N GLU A 24 2.06 -8.38 8.08
CA GLU A 24 1.25 -9.14 9.03
C GLU A 24 -0.06 -9.61 8.39
N LEU A 25 -0.69 -8.76 7.59
CA LEU A 25 -1.94 -9.12 6.94
C LEU A 25 -1.77 -10.23 5.90
N ARG A 26 -0.58 -10.37 5.31
CA ARG A 26 -0.32 -11.46 4.36
C ARG A 26 -0.41 -12.84 5.00
N VAL A 27 -0.24 -12.93 6.30
CA VAL A 27 -0.42 -14.20 7.03
C VAL A 27 -1.89 -14.60 7.04
N LYS A 28 -2.79 -13.61 7.08
CA LYS A 28 -4.23 -13.84 7.22
C LYS A 28 -4.97 -13.81 5.89
N TYR A 29 -4.53 -12.97 4.95
CA TYR A 29 -5.19 -12.79 3.66
C TYR A 29 -4.22 -13.07 2.53
N SER A 30 -4.72 -13.66 1.45
CA SER A 30 -3.91 -13.91 0.26
C SER A 30 -3.98 -12.71 -0.67
N PHE A 31 -2.84 -12.06 -0.91
CA PHE A 31 -2.74 -10.97 -1.88
C PHE A 31 -1.29 -10.82 -2.34
N ASN A 32 -1.12 -10.25 -3.53
CA ASN A 32 0.19 -9.89 -4.03
C ASN A 32 0.61 -8.58 -3.39
N TYR A 33 1.86 -8.49 -2.94
CA TYR A 33 2.33 -7.31 -2.23
C TYR A 33 3.67 -6.86 -2.80
N ARG A 34 3.77 -5.58 -3.14
CA ARG A 34 5.00 -4.95 -3.59
C ARG A 34 5.23 -3.68 -2.81
N GLU A 35 6.50 -3.41 -2.52
CA GLU A 35 6.93 -2.13 -1.96
C GLU A 35 7.73 -1.41 -3.04
N VAL A 36 7.37 -0.17 -3.34
CA VAL A 36 8.02 0.61 -4.38
C VAL A 36 8.50 1.94 -3.79
N ASP A 37 9.79 2.21 -3.96
CA ASP A 37 10.42 3.43 -3.49
C ASP A 37 10.09 4.57 -4.45
N ILE A 38 9.49 5.66 -3.95
CA ILE A 38 9.10 6.79 -4.79
C ILE A 38 10.28 7.58 -5.35
N THR A 39 11.48 7.34 -4.84
CA THR A 39 12.68 8.00 -5.38
C THR A 39 13.19 7.32 -6.65
N THR A 40 12.66 6.15 -6.99
CA THR A 40 13.00 5.46 -8.23
C THR A 40 12.12 5.93 -9.38
N PRO A 41 12.57 5.75 -10.64
CA PRO A 41 11.73 6.11 -11.78
C PRO A 41 10.37 5.42 -11.79
N ASP A 42 10.34 4.12 -11.44
CA ASP A 42 9.08 3.37 -11.37
C ASP A 42 8.17 3.94 -10.28
N GLY A 43 8.72 4.27 -9.13
CA GLY A 43 7.95 4.84 -8.02
C GLY A 43 7.40 6.22 -8.37
N GLN A 44 8.20 7.04 -9.06
CA GLN A 44 7.73 8.35 -9.48
C GLN A 44 6.61 8.26 -10.52
N GLU A 45 6.73 7.32 -11.44
CA GLU A 45 5.67 7.09 -12.42
C GLU A 45 4.37 6.69 -11.74
N LEU A 46 4.43 5.77 -10.79
CA LEU A 46 3.23 5.36 -10.05
C LEU A 46 2.66 6.52 -9.23
N ALA A 47 3.51 7.31 -8.58
CA ALA A 47 3.06 8.44 -7.80
C ALA A 47 2.36 9.48 -8.70
N ASP A 48 2.93 9.75 -9.87
CA ASP A 48 2.34 10.70 -10.80
C ASP A 48 1.00 10.19 -11.35
N ARG A 49 0.96 8.91 -11.71
CA ARG A 49 -0.25 8.29 -12.27
C ARG A 49 -1.42 8.35 -11.30
N HIS A 50 -1.15 8.19 -10.01
CA HIS A 50 -2.18 8.16 -8.98
C HIS A 50 -2.28 9.48 -8.19
N SER A 51 -1.55 10.51 -8.61
CA SER A 51 -1.53 11.82 -7.94
C SER A 51 -1.14 11.72 -6.47
N VAL A 52 -0.18 10.86 -6.17
CA VAL A 52 0.30 10.64 -4.80
C VAL A 52 1.27 11.75 -4.44
N ARG A 53 1.00 12.44 -3.32
CA ARG A 53 1.85 13.53 -2.83
C ARG A 53 2.43 13.28 -1.46
N ALA A 54 2.02 12.21 -0.81
CA ALA A 54 2.49 11.87 0.53
C ALA A 54 2.69 10.37 0.62
N VAL A 55 3.65 9.95 1.41
CA VAL A 55 3.93 8.54 1.67
C VAL A 55 3.78 8.26 3.17
N PRO A 56 3.45 7.05 3.58
CA PRO A 56 3.15 5.91 2.73
C PRO A 56 1.82 6.06 1.98
N ALA A 57 1.74 5.46 0.80
CA ALA A 57 0.51 5.45 0.03
C ALA A 57 0.26 4.03 -0.46
N THR A 58 -0.98 3.58 -0.37
CA THR A 58 -1.34 2.21 -0.71
C THR A 58 -2.26 2.19 -1.92
N ILE A 59 -1.83 1.47 -2.95
CA ILE A 59 -2.60 1.28 -4.18
C ILE A 59 -3.07 -0.17 -4.19
N ILE A 60 -4.39 -0.36 -4.24
CA ILE A 60 -4.98 -1.71 -4.26
C ILE A 60 -5.74 -1.88 -5.57
N ASN A 61 -5.37 -2.91 -6.33
CA ASN A 61 -5.98 -3.23 -7.62
C ASN A 61 -6.00 -2.03 -8.56
N GLY A 62 -4.90 -1.28 -8.59
CA GLY A 62 -4.75 -0.12 -9.46
C GLY A 62 -5.44 1.14 -8.98
N ARG A 63 -5.95 1.17 -7.75
CA ARG A 63 -6.61 2.35 -7.19
C ARG A 63 -5.90 2.82 -5.93
N LEU A 64 -5.67 4.12 -5.84
CA LEU A 64 -5.15 4.72 -4.61
C LEU A 64 -6.20 4.57 -3.51
N THR A 65 -5.88 3.80 -2.50
CA THR A 65 -6.83 3.40 -1.47
C THR A 65 -6.57 4.10 -0.13
N PHE A 66 -5.29 4.20 0.26
CA PHE A 66 -4.93 4.84 1.53
C PHE A 66 -3.77 5.80 1.33
N ILE A 67 -3.82 6.94 2.03
CA ILE A 67 -2.69 7.86 2.22
C ILE A 67 -2.38 7.83 3.71
N GLY A 68 -1.10 7.61 4.04
CA GLY A 68 -0.68 7.41 5.42
C GLY A 68 -0.84 5.96 5.85
N VAL A 69 -0.63 5.68 7.14
CA VAL A 69 -0.77 4.33 7.66
C VAL A 69 -2.25 4.07 7.93
N PRO A 70 -2.87 3.11 7.22
CA PRO A 70 -4.28 2.80 7.50
C PRO A 70 -4.41 2.09 8.83
N SER A 71 -5.60 2.15 9.43
CA SER A 71 -5.89 1.30 10.57
C SER A 71 -5.95 -0.15 10.10
N ARG A 72 -5.65 -1.08 11.03
CA ARG A 72 -5.73 -2.51 10.69
C ARG A 72 -7.14 -2.86 10.20
N GLN A 73 -8.15 -2.30 10.84
CA GLN A 73 -9.54 -2.57 10.46
C GLN A 73 -9.84 -2.11 9.03
N SER A 74 -9.41 -0.91 8.67
CA SER A 74 -9.61 -0.39 7.31
C SER A 74 -8.86 -1.23 6.28
N ALA A 75 -7.62 -1.60 6.58
CA ALA A 75 -6.81 -2.42 5.69
C ALA A 75 -7.44 -3.81 5.53
N GLU A 76 -7.91 -4.41 6.60
CA GLU A 76 -8.57 -5.71 6.53
C GLU A 76 -9.83 -5.66 5.67
N LYS A 77 -10.64 -4.61 5.82
CA LYS A 77 -11.82 -4.45 4.98
C LYS A 77 -11.48 -4.38 3.49
N ALA A 78 -10.39 -3.68 3.17
CA ALA A 78 -9.97 -3.52 1.78
C ALA A 78 -9.46 -4.83 1.17
N LEU A 79 -8.91 -5.73 2.01
CA LEU A 79 -8.30 -6.98 1.56
C LEU A 79 -9.22 -8.19 1.74
N ALA A 80 -10.26 -8.10 2.54
CA ALA A 80 -11.16 -9.21 2.80
C ALA A 80 -11.89 -9.61 1.51
N PRO A 81 -12.13 -10.92 1.27
CA PRO A 81 -12.91 -11.35 0.13
C PRO A 81 -14.30 -10.73 0.20
N ARG A 82 -14.76 -10.20 -0.93
CA ARG A 82 -16.12 -9.66 -0.98
C ARG A 82 -17.12 -10.79 -0.99
N PRO A 83 -18.19 -10.68 -0.20
CA PRO A 83 -19.29 -11.64 -0.35
C PRO A 83 -19.86 -11.49 -1.76
N THR A 84 -20.00 -12.59 -2.42
CA THR A 84 -20.60 -12.62 -3.74
C THR A 84 -22.12 -12.66 -3.63
#